data_d70f1e5d8c11d16e20e954ace48fd624
#
_entry.id   d70f1e5d8c11d16e20e954ace48fd624
#
_cell.length_a   1.000
_cell.length_b   1.000
_cell.length_c   1.000
_cell.angle_alpha   90.00
_cell.angle_beta   90.00
_cell.angle_gamma   90.00
#
_symmetry.space_group_name_H-M   'P 1'
#
loop_
_entity.id
_entity.type
_entity.pdbx_description
1 polymer ?
#
loop_
_entity_poly.entity_id
_entity_poly.type
_entity_poly.pdbx_seq_one_letter_code
_entity_poly.pdbx_strand_id
1 'polypeptide(L)'
;MAAKAEISWKRTDDAGEKVQVYAHHVGDRWLFYWRYRRYDQWQALEFPPFEDWMELLDAVRRRVQRRLLRPEEIGRIEKRIRELFPEADITTDERG
;
A
#
# COMPACT_ATOMS: atom_id res chain seq x y z
N MET A 1 0.42 1.95 -20.39
CA MET A 1 0.04 1.88 -19.77
C MET A 1 0.12 1.11 -18.62
N ALA A 2 1.02 0.64 -18.17
CA ALA A 2 1.21 -0.14 -17.03
C ALA A 2 0.96 0.58 -15.76
N ALA A 3 0.78 1.80 -15.85
CA ALA A 3 0.63 2.60 -14.65
C ALA A 3 -0.54 2.21 -13.80
N LYS A 4 -1.50 1.52 -14.38
CA LYS A 4 -2.66 1.16 -13.60
C LYS A 4 -2.36 0.15 -12.51
N ALA A 5 -1.20 -0.46 -12.53
CA ALA A 5 -0.82 -1.40 -11.49
C ALA A 5 -0.09 -0.72 -10.34
N GLU A 6 0.01 0.60 -10.37
CA GLU A 6 0.75 1.32 -9.36
C GLU A 6 -0.17 2.23 -8.56
N ILE A 7 0.06 2.27 -7.28
CA ILE A 7 -0.70 3.10 -6.36
C ILE A 7 0.32 3.91 -5.57
N SER A 8 0.10 5.20 -5.45
CA SER A 8 1.08 6.04 -4.77
C SER A 8 0.39 6.98 -3.80
N TRP A 9 1.17 7.44 -2.82
CA TRP A 9 0.69 8.40 -1.85
C TRP A 9 1.88 9.15 -1.29
N LYS A 10 1.60 10.15 -0.47
CA LYS A 10 2.62 10.92 0.21
C LYS A 10 2.35 10.89 1.70
N ARG A 11 3.40 10.92 2.47
CA ARG A 11 3.27 10.98 3.91
C ARG A 11 4.47 11.74 4.48
N THR A 12 4.47 11.93 5.78
CA THR A 12 5.57 12.57 6.48
C THR A 12 6.29 11.51 7.29
N ASP A 13 7.61 11.51 7.23
CA ASP A 13 8.36 10.54 8.02
C ASP A 13 8.58 11.07 9.44
N ASP A 14 9.33 10.30 10.24
CA ASP A 14 9.55 10.66 11.65
C ASP A 14 10.28 11.96 11.81
N ALA A 15 11.07 12.34 10.81
CA ALA A 15 11.82 13.60 10.87
C ALA A 15 11.02 14.79 10.36
N GLY A 16 9.79 14.57 9.96
CA GLY A 16 8.96 15.66 9.44
C GLY A 16 9.15 15.91 7.97
N GLU A 17 9.89 15.06 7.28
CA GLU A 17 10.12 15.24 5.84
C GLU A 17 9.03 14.55 5.03
N LYS A 18 8.67 15.16 3.93
CA LYS A 18 7.68 14.55 3.05
C LYS A 18 8.29 13.42 2.26
N VAL A 19 7.58 12.30 2.22
CA VAL A 19 8.05 11.10 1.53
C VAL A 19 7.00 10.70 0.51
N GLN A 20 7.47 10.36 -0.69
CA GLN A 20 6.60 9.77 -1.69
C GLN A 20 6.76 8.27 -1.62
N VAL A 21 5.64 7.57 -1.64
CA VAL A 21 5.65 6.11 -1.57
C VAL A 21 4.78 5.60 -2.70
N TYR A 22 5.20 4.49 -3.32
CA TYR A 22 4.30 3.85 -4.25
C TYR A 22 4.42 2.33 -4.09
N ALA A 23 3.35 1.67 -4.42
CA ALA A 23 3.29 0.21 -4.39
C ALA A 23 3.03 -0.29 -5.79
N HIS A 24 3.77 -1.31 -6.17
CA HIS A 24 3.70 -1.90 -7.50
C HIS A 24 3.20 -3.33 -7.37
N HIS A 25 2.16 -3.67 -8.12
CA HIS A 25 1.55 -4.99 -8.05
C HIS A 25 2.30 -5.93 -8.98
N VAL A 26 2.88 -6.97 -8.42
CA VAL A 26 3.64 -7.95 -9.19
C VAL A 26 3.11 -9.33 -8.83
N GLY A 27 2.40 -9.95 -9.75
CA GLY A 27 1.78 -11.23 -9.47
C GLY A 27 0.77 -11.10 -8.36
N ASP A 28 0.96 -11.81 -7.26
CA ASP A 28 0.07 -11.73 -6.12
C ASP A 28 0.69 -10.94 -4.97
N ARG A 29 1.71 -10.16 -5.25
CA ARG A 29 2.43 -9.43 -4.22
C ARG A 29 2.44 -7.95 -4.54
N TRP A 30 2.75 -7.17 -3.51
CA TRP A 30 2.91 -5.73 -3.66
C TRP A 30 4.30 -5.36 -3.20
N LEU A 31 5.02 -4.62 -4.04
CA LEU A 31 6.36 -4.14 -3.74
C LEU A 31 6.27 -2.64 -3.49
N PHE A 32 6.91 -2.18 -2.42
CA PHE A 32 6.84 -0.77 -2.03
C PHE A 32 8.15 -0.08 -2.32
N TYR A 33 8.06 1.20 -2.71
CA TYR A 33 9.22 2.03 -3.00
C TYR A 33 8.98 3.41 -2.42
N TRP A 34 10.06 4.12 -2.16
CA TRP A 34 9.96 5.45 -1.58
C TRP A 34 11.03 6.36 -2.12
N ARG A 35 10.81 7.68 -2.00
CA ARG A 35 11.82 8.69 -2.30
C ARG A 35 11.37 9.99 -1.64
N TYR A 36 12.34 10.91 -1.41
CA TYR A 36 11.99 12.18 -0.82
C TYR A 36 11.52 13.16 -1.88
N ARG A 37 12.23 13.25 -2.98
CA ARG A 37 11.93 14.27 -3.99
C ARG A 37 11.69 13.61 -5.33
N ARG A 38 10.95 14.32 -6.17
CA ARG A 38 10.60 13.74 -7.47
C ARG A 38 11.81 13.48 -8.35
N TYR A 39 12.96 14.10 -8.05
CA TYR A 39 14.16 13.83 -8.84
C TYR A 39 14.96 12.66 -8.29
N ASP A 40 14.66 12.23 -7.10
CA ASP A 40 15.42 11.14 -6.50
C ASP A 40 15.01 9.83 -7.14
N GLN A 41 15.93 8.88 -7.12
CA GLN A 41 15.61 7.55 -7.58
C GLN A 41 14.74 6.86 -6.53
N TRP A 42 13.83 6.03 -6.99
CA TRP A 42 13.01 5.23 -6.10
C TRP A 42 13.87 4.19 -5.41
N GLN A 43 13.66 4.01 -4.14
CA GLN A 43 14.39 3.02 -3.38
C GLN A 43 13.42 2.00 -2.82
N ALA A 44 13.87 0.75 -2.74
CA ALA A 44 13.01 -0.32 -2.23
C ALA A 44 12.70 -0.07 -0.76
N LEU A 45 11.44 -0.23 -0.41
CA LEU A 45 10.99 -0.11 0.97
C LEU A 45 10.68 -1.52 1.41
N GLU A 46 11.68 -2.19 1.97
CA GLU A 46 11.54 -3.62 2.28
C GLU A 46 10.60 -3.89 3.44
N PHE A 47 10.51 -2.96 4.38
CA PHE A 47 9.67 -3.15 5.55
C PHE A 47 8.75 -1.96 5.70
N PRO A 48 7.72 -1.87 4.87
CA PRO A 48 6.82 -0.70 4.95
C PRO A 48 6.16 -0.63 6.32
N PRO A 49 6.04 0.57 6.88
CA PRO A 49 5.35 0.69 8.17
C PRO A 49 3.86 0.41 8.02
N PHE A 50 3.22 0.17 9.15
CA PHE A 50 1.81 -0.15 9.16
C PHE A 50 0.98 0.86 8.39
N GLU A 51 1.29 2.14 8.53
CA GLU A 51 0.49 3.17 7.86
C GLU A 51 0.56 3.05 6.35
N ASP A 52 1.69 2.61 5.80
CA ASP A 52 1.78 2.43 4.34
C ASP A 52 0.92 1.26 3.90
N TRP A 53 0.89 0.20 4.69
CA TRP A 53 0.02 -0.92 4.37
C TRP A 53 -1.44 -0.51 4.39
N MET A 54 -1.82 0.35 5.35
CA MET A 54 -3.20 0.79 5.44
C MET A 54 -3.57 1.72 4.29
N GLU A 55 -2.62 2.54 3.84
CA GLU A 55 -2.86 3.36 2.65
C GLU A 55 -3.10 2.49 1.43
N LEU A 56 -2.29 1.45 1.28
CA LEU A 56 -2.47 0.53 0.17
C LEU A 56 -3.82 -0.16 0.25
N LEU A 57 -4.17 -0.65 1.43
CA LEU A 57 -5.43 -1.36 1.60
C LEU A 57 -6.62 -0.47 1.23
N ASP A 58 -6.59 0.77 1.68
CA ASP A 58 -7.68 1.70 1.39
C ASP A 58 -7.77 1.97 -0.12
N ALA A 59 -6.64 2.17 -0.75
CA ALA A 59 -6.63 2.43 -2.19
C ALA A 59 -7.13 1.22 -2.98
N VAL A 60 -6.74 0.02 -2.55
CA VAL A 60 -7.18 -1.19 -3.24
C VAL A 60 -8.67 -1.38 -3.08
N ARG A 61 -9.21 -1.11 -1.89
CA ARG A 61 -10.65 -1.21 -1.69
C ARG A 61 -11.41 -0.31 -2.65
N ARG A 62 -10.92 0.90 -2.85
CA ARG A 62 -11.58 1.81 -3.80
C ARG A 62 -11.50 1.29 -5.23
N ARG A 63 -10.36 0.70 -5.59
CA ARG A 63 -10.20 0.17 -6.93
C ARG A 63 -11.07 -1.06 -7.18
N VAL A 64 -11.24 -1.87 -6.16
CA VAL A 64 -12.12 -3.03 -6.28
C VAL A 64 -13.56 -2.55 -6.52
N GLN A 65 -13.98 -1.51 -5.82
CA GLN A 65 -15.31 -0.97 -6.03
C GLN A 65 -15.52 -0.48 -7.46
N ARG A 66 -14.45 -0.02 -8.08
CA ARG A 66 -14.50 0.44 -9.47
C ARG A 66 -14.19 -0.67 -10.46
N ARG A 67 -14.00 -1.88 -9.96
CA ARG A 67 -13.73 -3.05 -10.79
C ARG A 67 -12.40 -2.94 -11.52
N LEU A 68 -11.46 -2.21 -10.94
CA LEU A 68 -10.13 -2.09 -11.50
C LEU A 68 -9.19 -3.15 -10.94
N LEU A 69 -9.57 -3.77 -9.83
CA LEU A 69 -8.81 -4.85 -9.22
C LEU A 69 -9.78 -5.91 -8.74
N ARG A 70 -9.26 -7.11 -8.56
CA ARG A 70 -10.08 -8.22 -8.11
C ARG A 70 -10.30 -8.14 -6.61
N PRO A 71 -11.49 -8.54 -6.14
CA PRO A 71 -11.77 -8.51 -4.69
C PRO A 71 -10.78 -9.32 -3.86
N GLU A 72 -10.18 -10.36 -4.43
CA GLU A 72 -9.21 -11.18 -3.71
C GLU A 72 -8.02 -10.38 -3.22
N GLU A 73 -7.72 -9.28 -3.89
CA GLU A 73 -6.57 -8.48 -3.49
C GLU A 73 -6.77 -7.87 -2.10
N ILE A 74 -8.00 -7.56 -1.75
CA ILE A 74 -8.27 -7.03 -0.41
C ILE A 74 -7.87 -8.06 0.63
N GLY A 75 -8.33 -9.28 0.47
CA GLY A 75 -8.03 -10.33 1.43
C GLY A 75 -6.56 -10.64 1.53
N ARG A 76 -5.85 -10.60 0.40
CA ARG A 76 -4.41 -10.86 0.42
C ARG A 76 -3.66 -9.80 1.21
N ILE A 77 -4.03 -8.53 1.02
CA ILE A 77 -3.38 -7.46 1.74
C ILE A 77 -3.71 -7.54 3.23
N GLU A 78 -4.97 -7.79 3.57
CA GLU A 78 -5.36 -7.90 4.96
C GLU A 78 -4.61 -9.04 5.65
N LYS A 79 -4.48 -10.16 4.98
CA LYS A 79 -3.76 -11.29 5.54
C LYS A 79 -2.30 -10.92 5.79
N ARG A 80 -1.69 -10.24 4.84
CA ARG A 80 -0.29 -9.87 4.98
C ARG A 80 -0.11 -8.89 6.14
N ILE A 81 -1.04 -7.95 6.29
CA ILE A 81 -0.96 -7.00 7.39
C ILE A 81 -1.06 -7.75 8.72
N ARG A 82 -1.95 -8.71 8.82
CA ARG A 82 -2.07 -9.47 10.07
C ARG A 82 -0.81 -10.27 10.36
N GLU A 83 -0.15 -10.78 9.33
CA GLU A 83 1.09 -11.51 9.52
C GLU A 83 2.21 -10.59 10.01
N LEU A 84 2.28 -9.39 9.46
CA LEU A 84 3.35 -8.47 9.79
C LEU A 84 3.10 -7.70 11.08
N PHE A 85 1.84 -7.43 11.37
CA PHE A 85 1.46 -6.62 12.52
C PHE A 85 0.35 -7.32 13.29
N PRO A 86 0.68 -8.43 13.93
CA PRO A 86 -0.35 -9.25 14.57
C PRO A 86 -1.10 -8.55 15.69
N GLU A 87 -0.51 -7.48 16.23
CA GLU A 87 -1.17 -6.77 17.31
C GLU A 87 -2.04 -5.63 16.80
N ALA A 88 -2.00 -5.35 15.51
CA ALA A 88 -2.82 -4.27 14.96
C ALA A 88 -4.23 -4.78 14.76
N ASP A 89 -5.17 -3.90 15.04
CA ASP A 89 -6.58 -4.25 14.87
C ASP A 89 -7.07 -3.64 13.58
N ILE A 90 -7.02 -4.39 12.49
CA ILE A 90 -7.57 -3.88 11.25
C ILE A 90 -8.96 -4.41 11.14
N THR A 91 -9.93 -3.51 11.23
CA THR A 91 -11.30 -3.88 11.12
C THR A 91 -11.65 -3.94 9.68
N THR A 92 -12.09 -5.02 9.28
CA THR A 92 -12.51 -5.02 7.94
C THR A 92 -13.88 -4.56 7.99
N ASP A 93 -14.28 -4.11 7.82
CA ASP A 93 -15.43 -3.87 7.72
C ASP A 93 -16.41 -4.42 7.46
N GLU A 94 -16.69 -4.80 7.92
CA GLU A 94 -17.41 -5.26 7.77
C GLU A 94 -18.35 -4.93 7.59
N ARG A 95 -18.60 -4.65 7.80
CA ARG A 95 -19.37 -4.36 7.63
C ARG A 95 -19.63 -4.08 7.07
N GLY A 96 -19.34 -4.20 7.06
CA GLY A 96 -19.62 -3.74 6.69
C GLY A 96 -19.76 -3.71 6.53
#